data_f03529f4e8c20bc4a2aab347ff696e13
#
_entry.id   f03529f4e8c20bc4a2aab347ff696e13
#
_cell.length_a   1.000
_cell.length_b   1.000
_cell.length_c   1.000
_cell.angle_alpha   90.00
_cell.angle_beta   90.00
_cell.angle_gamma   90.00
#
_symmetry.space_group_name_H-M   'P 1'
#
loop_
_entity.id
_entity.type
_entity.pdbx_description
1 polymer ?
#
loop_
_entity_poly.entity_id
_entity_poly.type
_entity_poly.pdbx_seq_one_letter_code
_entity_poly.pdbx_strand_id
1 'polypeptide(L)'
;SLLGNHELRLLNYRRTRDLKFVKENDLETFDQLTAEDWTYLENMLLTYEEPELNLVCVHGGFLPDIPWSKQPAEIITRIQVIDAAGQPCKRADAPAAPSWADLWNGPPFVVYGHTPRSEIYKRKWSVGIDTACAMGGHLTAFILPEKRFVQVKAHRPYFS
;
A
#
# COMPACT_ATOMS: atom_id res chain seq x y z
N SER A 1 -10.62 3.27 5.97
CA SER A 1 -9.71 2.55 5.05
C SER A 1 -8.66 3.48 4.49
N LEU A 2 -7.55 2.91 4.02
CA LEU A 2 -6.49 3.67 3.34
C LEU A 2 -6.66 3.54 1.82
N LEU A 3 -6.39 4.64 1.13
CA LEU A 3 -6.40 4.72 -0.31
C LEU A 3 -5.20 3.96 -0.89
N GLY A 4 -5.47 2.94 -1.70
CA GLY A 4 -4.46 2.19 -2.43
C GLY A 4 -4.31 2.66 -3.88
N ASN A 5 -3.38 2.03 -4.60
CA ASN A 5 -3.11 2.38 -6.00
C ASN A 5 -4.26 2.02 -6.95
N HIS A 6 -5.09 1.04 -6.62
CA HIS A 6 -6.27 0.69 -7.42
C HIS A 6 -7.36 1.76 -7.30
N GLU A 7 -7.70 2.16 -6.10
CA GLU A 7 -8.67 3.21 -5.83
C GLU A 7 -8.20 4.55 -6.42
N LEU A 8 -6.91 4.91 -6.24
CA LEU A 8 -6.34 6.15 -6.81
C LEU A 8 -6.45 6.18 -8.34
N ARG A 9 -6.24 5.03 -9.03
CA ARG A 9 -6.42 4.94 -10.48
C ARG A 9 -7.86 5.20 -10.89
N LEU A 10 -8.82 4.58 -10.23
CA LEU A 10 -10.25 4.77 -10.49
C LEU A 10 -10.68 6.22 -10.28
N LEU A 11 -10.24 6.85 -9.20
CA LEU A 11 -10.51 8.27 -8.92
C LEU A 11 -9.88 9.19 -9.97
N ASN A 12 -8.65 8.94 -10.39
CA ASN A 12 -8.00 9.70 -11.45
C ASN A 12 -8.72 9.54 -12.79
N TYR A 13 -9.14 8.33 -13.16
CA TYR A 13 -9.92 8.09 -14.36
C TYR A 13 -11.30 8.76 -14.28
N ARG A 14 -11.99 8.68 -13.15
CA ARG A 14 -13.27 9.38 -12.94
C ARG A 14 -13.15 10.87 -13.24
N ARG A 15 -12.07 11.49 -12.74
CA ARG A 15 -11.83 12.94 -12.86
C ARG A 15 -11.41 13.35 -14.26
N THR A 16 -10.56 12.58 -14.94
CA THR A 16 -9.91 13.00 -16.19
C THR A 16 -10.44 12.31 -17.44
N ARG A 17 -11.05 11.11 -17.31
CA ARG A 17 -11.43 10.20 -18.39
C ARG A 17 -10.24 9.75 -19.23
N ASP A 18 -9.02 9.89 -18.75
CA ASP A 18 -7.79 9.47 -19.43
C ASP A 18 -7.50 7.99 -19.15
N LEU A 19 -7.57 7.16 -20.19
CA LEU A 19 -7.38 5.71 -20.11
C LEU A 19 -5.99 5.29 -19.60
N LYS A 20 -5.00 6.21 -19.58
CA LYS A 20 -3.69 5.90 -19.00
C LYS A 20 -3.75 5.53 -17.51
N PHE A 21 -4.80 5.93 -16.80
CA PHE A 21 -4.96 5.63 -15.37
C PHE A 21 -5.54 4.27 -15.08
N VAL A 22 -6.21 3.60 -16.03
CA VAL A 22 -6.93 2.35 -15.80
C VAL A 22 -6.43 1.25 -16.71
N LYS A 23 -6.61 0.01 -16.26
CA LYS A 23 -6.46 -1.21 -17.04
C LYS A 23 -7.85 -1.72 -17.43
N GLU A 24 -7.91 -2.68 -18.35
CA GLU A 24 -9.16 -3.27 -18.82
C GLU A 24 -10.07 -3.75 -17.68
N ASN A 25 -9.51 -4.51 -16.73
CA ASN A 25 -10.26 -5.00 -15.56
C ASN A 25 -10.72 -3.89 -14.60
N ASP A 26 -10.07 -2.72 -14.61
CA ASP A 26 -10.49 -1.58 -13.79
C ASP A 26 -11.77 -0.94 -14.36
N LEU A 27 -12.01 -1.01 -15.69
CA LEU A 27 -13.20 -0.46 -16.34
C LEU A 27 -14.47 -1.23 -15.94
N GLU A 28 -14.40 -2.55 -15.85
CA GLU A 28 -15.52 -3.36 -15.35
C GLU A 28 -15.89 -2.96 -13.91
N THR A 29 -14.90 -2.80 -13.04
CA THR A 29 -15.11 -2.31 -11.68
C THR A 29 -15.71 -0.90 -11.69
N PHE A 30 -15.17 -0.01 -12.52
CA PHE A 30 -15.63 1.38 -12.63
C PHE A 30 -17.12 1.48 -12.96
N ASP A 31 -17.60 0.64 -13.88
CA ASP A 31 -19.01 0.65 -14.34
C ASP A 31 -19.98 0.08 -13.29
N GLN A 32 -19.49 -0.70 -12.32
CA GLN A 32 -20.30 -1.28 -11.24
C GLN A 32 -20.41 -0.37 -10.01
N LEU A 33 -19.53 0.64 -9.86
CA LEU A 33 -19.51 1.51 -8.69
C LEU A 33 -20.71 2.46 -8.66
N THR A 34 -21.42 2.44 -7.54
CA THR A 34 -22.54 3.35 -7.26
C THR A 34 -22.06 4.73 -6.79
N ALA A 35 -22.97 5.68 -6.67
CA ALA A 35 -22.67 7.01 -6.12
C ALA A 35 -22.17 6.95 -4.66
N GLU A 36 -22.68 5.99 -3.89
CA GLU A 36 -22.25 5.76 -2.50
C GLU A 36 -20.82 5.20 -2.44
N ASP A 37 -20.48 4.25 -3.32
CA ASP A 37 -19.13 3.71 -3.42
C ASP A 37 -18.13 4.80 -3.79
N TRP A 38 -18.47 5.66 -4.73
CA TRP A 38 -17.63 6.79 -5.11
C TRP A 38 -17.40 7.75 -3.96
N THR A 39 -18.46 8.06 -3.20
CA THR A 39 -18.34 8.89 -2.00
C THR A 39 -17.40 8.27 -0.97
N TYR A 40 -17.50 6.95 -0.78
CA TYR A 40 -16.58 6.21 0.11
C TYR A 40 -15.13 6.30 -0.37
N LEU A 41 -14.85 6.01 -1.66
CA LEU A 41 -13.52 6.07 -2.22
C LEU A 41 -12.89 7.47 -2.13
N GLU A 42 -13.67 8.52 -2.38
CA GLU A 42 -13.21 9.92 -2.30
C GLU A 42 -12.85 10.35 -0.88
N ASN A 43 -13.42 9.71 0.13
CA ASN A 43 -13.15 9.98 1.56
C ASN A 43 -12.09 9.05 2.18
N MET A 44 -11.49 8.13 1.42
CA MET A 44 -10.41 7.28 1.92
C MET A 44 -9.16 8.10 2.21
N LEU A 45 -8.52 7.79 3.34
CA LEU A 45 -7.29 8.49 3.77
C LEU A 45 -6.08 7.97 3.00
N LEU A 46 -5.15 8.85 2.65
CA LEU A 46 -3.84 8.46 2.13
C LEU A 46 -2.96 7.83 3.20
N THR A 47 -3.03 8.35 4.42
CA THR A 47 -2.31 7.87 5.60
C THR A 47 -3.22 7.96 6.82
N TYR A 48 -2.97 7.11 7.80
CA TYR A 48 -3.56 7.21 9.13
C TYR A 48 -2.45 7.33 10.15
N GLU A 49 -2.47 8.37 10.97
CA GLU A 49 -1.51 8.62 12.04
C GLU A 49 -2.09 8.20 13.39
N GLU A 50 -1.28 7.51 14.20
CA GLU A 50 -1.54 7.24 15.61
C GLU A 50 -0.44 7.88 16.44
N PRO A 51 -0.65 9.14 16.90
CA PRO A 51 0.39 9.93 17.53
C PRO A 51 0.89 9.33 18.85
N GLU A 52 0.01 8.72 19.65
CA GLU A 52 0.38 8.12 20.94
C GLU A 52 1.39 6.97 20.78
N LEU A 53 1.35 6.28 19.65
CA LEU A 53 2.27 5.20 19.32
C LEU A 53 3.41 5.64 18.39
N ASN A 54 3.45 6.91 18.00
CA ASN A 54 4.36 7.44 16.97
C ASN A 54 4.37 6.54 15.72
N LEU A 55 3.19 6.24 15.20
CA LEU A 55 2.95 5.27 14.14
C LEU A 55 2.14 5.89 13.01
N VAL A 56 2.46 5.50 11.78
CA VAL A 56 1.69 5.85 10.58
C VAL A 56 1.38 4.59 9.79
N CYS A 57 0.11 4.47 9.36
CA CYS A 57 -0.30 3.46 8.39
C CYS A 57 -0.37 4.08 7.01
N VAL A 58 0.12 3.34 6.00
CA VAL A 58 0.10 3.74 4.59
C VAL A 58 -0.12 2.52 3.72
N HIS A 59 -0.69 2.69 2.51
CA HIS A 59 -0.90 1.54 1.62
C HIS A 59 0.43 0.96 1.10
N GLY A 60 1.27 1.77 0.43
CA GLY A 60 2.51 1.31 -0.22
C GLY A 60 3.77 1.58 0.59
N GLY A 61 4.03 2.84 0.93
CA GLY A 61 5.23 3.22 1.67
C GLY A 61 5.69 4.66 1.43
N PHE A 62 6.94 4.96 1.79
CA PHE A 62 7.50 6.30 1.73
C PHE A 62 8.88 6.34 1.05
N LEU A 63 9.18 7.45 0.40
CA LEU A 63 10.55 7.80 0.04
C LEU A 63 11.31 8.23 1.31
N PRO A 64 12.52 7.70 1.58
CA PRO A 64 13.23 7.93 2.84
C PRO A 64 13.61 9.39 3.09
N ASP A 65 13.91 10.14 2.03
CA ASP A 65 14.44 11.50 2.12
C ASP A 65 13.36 12.60 2.12
N ILE A 66 12.09 12.20 2.11
CA ILE A 66 10.96 13.14 2.14
C ILE A 66 10.15 12.88 3.41
N PRO A 67 9.79 13.92 4.18
CA PRO A 67 8.90 13.77 5.33
C PRO A 67 7.63 13.04 4.96
N TRP A 68 7.21 12.06 5.75
CA TRP A 68 6.06 11.20 5.44
C TRP A 68 4.78 11.99 5.13
N SER A 69 4.58 13.13 5.82
CA SER A 69 3.43 14.01 5.63
C SER A 69 3.45 14.86 4.35
N LYS A 70 4.56 14.82 3.59
CA LYS A 70 4.74 15.60 2.35
C LYS A 70 4.93 14.71 1.12
N GLN A 71 4.64 13.44 1.22
CA GLN A 71 4.81 12.47 0.15
C GLN A 71 3.71 12.59 -0.92
N PRO A 72 4.04 12.49 -2.22
CA PRO A 72 3.03 12.45 -3.27
C PRO A 72 2.13 11.20 -3.20
N ALA A 73 0.83 11.36 -3.46
CA ALA A 73 -0.13 10.27 -3.43
C ALA A 73 0.26 9.10 -4.34
N GLU A 74 0.80 9.39 -5.53
CA GLU A 74 1.25 8.40 -6.50
C GLU A 74 2.41 7.55 -5.98
N ILE A 75 3.22 8.09 -5.07
CA ILE A 75 4.34 7.37 -4.46
C ILE A 75 3.83 6.47 -3.34
N ILE A 76 3.15 7.06 -2.35
CA ILE A 76 2.77 6.36 -1.13
C ILE A 76 1.76 5.25 -1.35
N THR A 77 1.03 5.27 -2.47
CA THR A 77 0.09 4.21 -2.83
C THR A 77 0.72 3.05 -3.58
N ARG A 78 1.98 3.14 -4.08
CA ARG A 78 2.53 2.09 -4.97
C ARG A 78 4.03 1.82 -4.89
N ILE A 79 4.78 2.56 -4.08
CA ILE A 79 6.22 2.30 -3.93
C ILE A 79 6.49 0.90 -3.37
N GLN A 80 7.44 0.17 -3.96
CA GLN A 80 7.87 -1.15 -3.49
C GLN A 80 9.37 -1.18 -3.19
N VAL A 81 10.19 -0.73 -4.14
CA VAL A 81 11.64 -0.70 -4.05
C VAL A 81 12.15 0.65 -4.54
N ILE A 82 13.41 0.95 -4.26
CA ILE A 82 14.11 2.16 -4.74
C ILE A 82 15.31 1.69 -5.53
N ASP A 83 15.38 2.09 -6.80
CA ASP A 83 16.47 1.68 -7.69
C ASP A 83 17.80 2.39 -7.39
N ALA A 84 18.84 2.06 -8.15
CA ALA A 84 20.17 2.64 -7.98
C ALA A 84 20.24 4.15 -8.29
N ALA A 85 19.25 4.69 -9.00
CA ALA A 85 19.10 6.12 -9.26
C ALA A 85 18.26 6.84 -8.19
N GLY A 86 17.84 6.15 -7.13
CA GLY A 86 17.01 6.69 -6.07
C GLY A 86 15.52 6.82 -6.46
N GLN A 87 15.08 6.16 -7.55
CA GLN A 87 13.72 6.28 -8.05
C GLN A 87 12.83 5.16 -7.53
N PRO A 88 11.58 5.49 -7.12
CA PRO A 88 10.61 4.48 -6.71
C PRO A 88 10.15 3.65 -7.90
N CYS A 89 10.19 2.33 -7.78
CA CYS A 89 9.75 1.42 -8.83
C CYS A 89 9.11 0.14 -8.25
N LYS A 90 8.60 -0.69 -9.15
CA LYS A 90 8.09 -2.02 -8.78
C LYS A 90 9.24 -2.97 -8.54
N ARG A 91 9.07 -3.88 -7.60
CA ARG A 91 10.04 -4.95 -7.34
C ARG A 91 10.30 -5.84 -8.57
N ALA A 92 9.30 -6.04 -9.44
CA ALA A 92 9.46 -6.81 -10.67
C ALA A 92 10.40 -6.13 -11.68
N ASP A 93 10.43 -4.79 -11.70
CA ASP A 93 11.25 -4.01 -12.63
C ASP A 93 12.71 -3.88 -12.12
N ALA A 94 12.93 -3.98 -10.81
CA ALA A 94 14.25 -3.93 -10.18
C ALA A 94 14.36 -4.95 -9.02
N PRO A 95 14.46 -6.26 -9.32
CA PRO A 95 14.38 -7.31 -8.30
C PRO A 95 15.54 -7.31 -7.30
N ALA A 96 16.69 -6.73 -7.64
CA ALA A 96 17.85 -6.60 -6.75
C ALA A 96 17.84 -5.28 -5.94
N ALA A 97 16.91 -4.36 -6.21
CA ALA A 97 16.81 -3.10 -5.48
C ALA A 97 16.30 -3.31 -4.05
N PRO A 98 16.78 -2.52 -3.07
CA PRO A 98 16.28 -2.59 -1.70
C PRO A 98 14.81 -2.16 -1.64
N SER A 99 14.07 -2.78 -0.73
CA SER A 99 12.73 -2.27 -0.38
C SER A 99 12.88 -0.86 0.19
N TRP A 100 11.91 0.02 -0.09
CA TRP A 100 11.87 1.32 0.59
C TRP A 100 11.93 1.18 2.12
N ALA A 101 11.35 0.11 2.66
CA ALA A 101 11.32 -0.19 4.09
C ALA A 101 12.69 -0.54 4.68
N ASP A 102 13.66 -0.98 3.87
CA ASP A 102 15.05 -1.20 4.28
C ASP A 102 15.80 0.11 4.46
N LEU A 103 15.35 1.15 3.78
CA LEU A 103 15.97 2.49 3.75
C LEU A 103 15.27 3.47 4.69
N TRP A 104 14.06 3.15 5.16
CA TRP A 104 13.31 4.00 6.08
C TRP A 104 13.93 4.00 7.49
N ASN A 105 14.39 5.17 7.92
CA ASN A 105 15.08 5.33 9.20
C ASN A 105 14.24 5.95 10.31
N GLY A 106 12.93 6.15 10.07
CA GLY A 106 12.00 6.69 11.07
C GLY A 106 12.50 7.91 11.84
N PRO A 107 11.81 8.38 12.87
CA PRO A 107 10.39 8.10 13.09
C PRO A 107 9.49 8.64 11.98
N PRO A 108 8.22 8.27 11.88
CA PRO A 108 7.45 7.34 12.72
C PRO A 108 7.70 5.86 12.38
N PHE A 109 7.16 4.94 13.20
CA PHE A 109 7.04 3.53 12.84
C PHE A 109 5.94 3.36 11.79
N VAL A 110 6.20 2.62 10.71
CA VAL A 110 5.28 2.52 9.57
C VAL A 110 4.68 1.12 9.43
N VAL A 111 3.36 1.03 9.38
CA VAL A 111 2.63 -0.18 9.00
C VAL A 111 2.15 -0.05 7.56
N TYR A 112 2.42 -1.05 6.71
CA TYR A 112 2.11 -0.96 5.28
C TYR A 112 1.71 -2.30 4.66
N GLY A 113 1.11 -2.25 3.45
CA GLY A 113 0.72 -3.38 2.62
C GLY A 113 1.34 -3.35 1.22
N HIS A 114 0.52 -3.55 0.18
CA HIS A 114 0.81 -3.35 -1.24
C HIS A 114 1.89 -4.25 -1.86
N THR A 115 2.92 -4.62 -1.11
CA THR A 115 4.02 -5.45 -1.62
C THR A 115 3.86 -6.86 -1.09
N PRO A 116 3.20 -7.77 -1.83
CA PRO A 116 2.90 -9.11 -1.33
C PRO A 116 4.18 -9.88 -1.03
N ARG A 117 4.21 -10.55 0.12
CA ARG A 117 5.30 -11.42 0.55
C ARG A 117 4.74 -12.71 1.13
N SER A 118 5.55 -13.76 1.20
CA SER A 118 5.15 -15.01 1.87
C SER A 118 5.05 -14.86 3.39
N GLU A 119 5.77 -13.89 3.96
CA GLU A 119 5.87 -13.65 5.39
C GLU A 119 5.78 -12.17 5.74
N ILE A 120 5.51 -11.88 7.01
CA ILE A 120 5.51 -10.53 7.57
C ILE A 120 6.92 -9.92 7.43
N TYR A 121 7.00 -8.73 6.84
CA TYR A 121 8.27 -8.06 6.57
C TYR A 121 8.61 -7.04 7.65
N LYS A 122 9.39 -7.48 8.65
CA LYS A 122 9.75 -6.64 9.81
C LYS A 122 11.06 -5.91 9.59
N ARG A 123 11.06 -4.61 9.88
CA ARG A 123 12.23 -3.74 9.92
C ARG A 123 12.26 -2.93 11.21
N LYS A 124 13.35 -2.23 11.47
CA LYS A 124 13.49 -1.41 12.69
C LYS A 124 12.36 -0.38 12.82
N TRP A 125 11.99 0.26 11.72
CA TRP A 125 11.02 1.35 11.67
C TRP A 125 9.78 1.05 10.82
N SER A 126 9.60 -0.20 10.40
CA SER A 126 8.42 -0.55 9.61
C SER A 126 8.03 -2.02 9.72
N VAL A 127 6.79 -2.29 9.38
CA VAL A 127 6.28 -3.65 9.21
C VAL A 127 5.33 -3.73 8.01
N GLY A 128 5.67 -4.58 7.06
CA GLY A 128 4.79 -4.96 5.95
C GLY A 128 3.93 -6.15 6.34
N ILE A 129 2.62 -5.98 6.26
CA ILE A 129 1.62 -6.99 6.65
C ILE A 129 0.84 -7.58 5.48
N ASP A 130 1.20 -7.22 4.24
CA ASP A 130 0.66 -7.89 3.05
C ASP A 130 1.32 -9.26 2.88
N THR A 131 0.66 -10.27 3.38
CA THR A 131 1.10 -11.66 3.31
C THR A 131 0.39 -12.45 2.22
N ALA A 132 0.12 -11.77 1.10
CA ALA A 132 -0.39 -12.33 -0.16
C ALA A 132 -1.74 -13.07 -0.03
N CYS A 133 -2.67 -12.57 0.79
CA CYS A 133 -3.98 -13.21 1.01
C CYS A 133 -4.72 -13.48 -0.30
N ALA A 134 -4.78 -12.51 -1.21
CA ALA A 134 -5.45 -12.67 -2.52
C ALA A 134 -4.82 -13.77 -3.39
N MET A 135 -3.53 -14.05 -3.19
CA MET A 135 -2.77 -15.10 -3.90
C MET A 135 -2.75 -16.44 -3.15
N GLY A 136 -3.63 -16.62 -2.16
CA GLY A 136 -3.69 -17.85 -1.37
C GLY A 136 -2.76 -17.88 -0.15
N GLY A 137 -2.16 -16.75 0.21
CA GLY A 137 -1.36 -16.58 1.43
C GLY A 137 -2.21 -16.40 2.69
N HIS A 138 -1.92 -15.37 3.48
CA HIS A 138 -2.62 -15.08 4.75
C HIS A 138 -3.15 -13.65 4.77
N LEU A 139 -4.30 -13.46 5.40
CA LEU A 139 -4.74 -12.15 5.88
C LEU A 139 -4.08 -11.91 7.23
N THR A 140 -3.32 -10.83 7.34
CA THR A 140 -2.53 -10.51 8.53
C THR A 140 -3.05 -9.27 9.22
N ALA A 141 -3.27 -9.36 10.53
CA ALA A 141 -3.52 -8.22 11.41
C ALA A 141 -2.34 -7.99 12.34
N PHE A 142 -1.99 -6.72 12.53
CA PHE A 142 -1.03 -6.27 13.53
C PHE A 142 -1.78 -5.60 14.68
N ILE A 143 -1.71 -6.18 15.87
CA ILE A 143 -2.48 -5.75 17.05
C ILE A 143 -1.58 -4.90 17.94
N LEU A 144 -2.05 -3.72 18.27
CA LEU A 144 -1.39 -2.73 19.09
C LEU A 144 -2.21 -2.48 20.38
N PRO A 145 -1.57 -2.13 21.48
CA PRO A 145 -0.14 -1.88 21.67
C PRO A 145 0.74 -3.13 21.86
N GLU A 146 0.15 -4.35 21.91
CA GLU A 146 0.84 -5.59 22.26
C GLU A 146 1.89 -6.03 21.22
N LYS A 147 1.90 -5.41 20.05
CA LYS A 147 2.80 -5.69 18.92
C LYS A 147 2.78 -7.16 18.48
N ARG A 148 1.62 -7.80 18.53
CA ARG A 148 1.43 -9.18 18.10
C ARG A 148 0.72 -9.27 16.74
N PHE A 149 0.94 -10.37 16.05
CA PHE A 149 0.31 -10.65 14.76
C PHE A 149 -0.71 -11.77 14.88
N VAL A 150 -1.80 -11.62 14.14
CA VAL A 150 -2.79 -12.66 13.91
C VAL A 150 -2.90 -12.90 12.42
N GLN A 151 -2.91 -14.15 12.01
CA GLN A 151 -2.98 -14.53 10.61
C GLN A 151 -4.09 -15.55 10.37
N VAL A 152 -4.83 -15.37 9.29
CA VAL A 152 -5.84 -16.31 8.81
C VAL A 152 -5.44 -16.74 7.40
N LYS A 153 -5.36 -18.03 7.17
CA LYS A 153 -5.04 -18.60 5.85
C LYS A 153 -6.19 -18.32 4.88
N ALA A 154 -5.86 -17.86 3.68
CA ALA A 154 -6.83 -17.76 2.60
C ALA A 154 -7.40 -19.14 2.23
N HIS A 155 -8.69 -19.23 1.94
CA HIS A 155 -9.32 -20.49 1.54
C HIS A 155 -8.78 -21.01 0.19
N ARG A 156 -8.45 -20.09 -0.72
CA ARG A 156 -7.88 -20.39 -2.05
C ARG A 156 -7.16 -19.14 -2.59
N PRO A 157 -6.37 -19.26 -3.67
CA PRO A 157 -6.00 -18.10 -4.48
C PRO A 157 -7.24 -17.48 -5.14
N TYR A 158 -7.33 -16.16 -5.11
CA TYR A 158 -8.38 -15.36 -5.76
C TYR A 158 -7.82 -14.54 -6.92
N PHE A 159 -6.50 -14.44 -6.99
CA PHE A 159 -5.76 -13.73 -8.03
C PHE A 159 -4.49 -14.53 -8.36
N SER A 160 -4.21 -14.70 -9.64
CA SER A 160 -3.03 -15.41 -10.18
C SER A 160 -2.17 -14.47 -11.03
#